data_e03d48f9410285d8cd318329cd7b2686
#
_entry.id   e03d48f9410285d8cd318329cd7b2686
#
_cell.length_a   1.000
_cell.length_b   1.000
_cell.length_c   1.000
_cell.angle_alpha   90.00
_cell.angle_beta   90.00
_cell.angle_gamma   90.00
#
_symmetry.space_group_name_H-M   'P 1'
#
loop_
_entity.id
_entity.type
_entity.pdbx_description
1 polymer ?
#
loop_
_entity_poly.entity_id
_entity_poly.type
_entity_poly.pdbx_seq_one_letter_code
_entity_poly.pdbx_strand_id
1 'polypeptide(L)'
;MDLLEPTLRRIAWLEAAAADALAPAEEVVSDGWRLRFNRGVTRRGNSVLPEARGERPLGAKLSEAETFYRRRGVVPRFQLTSAARPARLDDELARRGWEREPGATVLQHGLETLPEAPDDAAAGDVRVAERPDAGYTSVQDAVVPGSGAWAEARAAALHGAGLVPWHLDVRGDDGRAVAAGLAVLDPQRRCVGLFSLATVPGARGRGHGRALVAAALRRAHAAGARCAYLQVDARNDAALRLYRRLGFGVHHAYHYRRGESPD
;
A
#
# COMPACT_ATOMS: atom_id res chain seq x y z
N MET A 1 -16.93 -21.12 12.21
CA MET A 1 -16.72 -19.68 11.98
C MET A 1 -15.57 -19.27 12.87
N ASP A 2 -14.39 -19.05 12.28
CA ASP A 2 -13.15 -18.76 13.03
C ASP A 2 -13.25 -17.31 13.54
N LEU A 3 -13.67 -17.14 14.78
CA LEU A 3 -13.84 -15.82 15.41
C LEU A 3 -12.45 -15.27 15.72
N LEU A 4 -11.94 -14.45 14.81
CA LEU A 4 -10.71 -13.69 15.06
C LEU A 4 -10.85 -12.80 16.30
N GLU A 5 -9.81 -12.75 17.11
CA GLU A 5 -9.73 -11.74 18.16
C GLU A 5 -9.86 -10.31 17.58
N PRO A 6 -10.34 -9.33 18.35
CA PRO A 6 -10.55 -7.96 17.86
C PRO A 6 -9.33 -7.37 17.15
N THR A 7 -8.13 -7.60 17.67
CA THR A 7 -6.86 -7.15 17.08
C THR A 7 -6.62 -7.79 15.70
N LEU A 8 -6.81 -9.10 15.57
CA LEU A 8 -6.62 -9.79 14.31
C LEU A 8 -7.67 -9.37 13.26
N ARG A 9 -8.91 -9.11 13.69
CA ARG A 9 -9.94 -8.54 12.81
C ARG A 9 -9.54 -7.18 12.26
N ARG A 10 -8.95 -6.32 13.10
CA ARG A 10 -8.48 -5.00 12.67
C ARG A 10 -7.30 -5.11 11.70
N ILE A 11 -6.36 -6.02 11.92
CA ILE A 11 -5.28 -6.31 10.98
C ILE A 11 -5.84 -6.78 9.63
N ALA A 12 -6.72 -7.78 9.62
CA ALA A 12 -7.34 -8.28 8.40
C ALA A 12 -8.09 -7.16 7.65
N TRP A 13 -8.81 -6.32 8.38
CA TRP A 13 -9.56 -5.20 7.80
C TRP A 13 -8.63 -4.17 7.13
N LEU A 14 -7.51 -3.80 7.77
CA LEU A 14 -6.54 -2.87 7.18
C LEU A 14 -5.83 -3.47 5.96
N GLU A 15 -5.49 -4.76 6.01
CA GLU A 15 -4.86 -5.44 4.87
C GLU A 15 -5.82 -5.56 3.68
N ALA A 16 -7.10 -5.85 3.93
CA ALA A 16 -8.13 -5.85 2.89
C ALA A 16 -8.29 -4.44 2.28
N ALA A 17 -8.39 -3.39 3.12
CA ALA A 17 -8.46 -2.02 2.64
C ALA A 17 -7.24 -1.62 1.79
N ALA A 18 -6.04 -2.05 2.22
CA ALA A 18 -4.81 -1.80 1.47
C ALA A 18 -4.75 -2.59 0.15
N ALA A 19 -5.32 -3.79 0.11
CA ALA A 19 -5.40 -4.60 -1.10
C ALA A 19 -6.39 -3.97 -2.11
N ASP A 20 -7.57 -3.54 -1.66
CA ASP A 20 -8.55 -2.84 -2.50
C ASP A 20 -7.97 -1.55 -3.10
N ALA A 21 -7.29 -0.74 -2.26
CA ALA A 21 -6.65 0.50 -2.69
C ALA A 21 -5.40 0.30 -3.58
N LEU A 22 -4.88 -0.91 -3.67
CA LEU A 22 -3.76 -1.23 -4.56
C LEU A 22 -4.20 -1.27 -6.02
N ALA A 23 -5.41 -1.77 -6.30
CA ALA A 23 -5.97 -1.97 -7.63
C ALA A 23 -4.95 -2.65 -8.58
N PRO A 24 -4.57 -3.91 -8.35
CA PRO A 24 -3.62 -4.61 -9.20
C PRO A 24 -4.16 -4.77 -10.62
N ALA A 25 -3.29 -5.02 -11.60
CA ALA A 25 -3.70 -5.23 -12.99
C ALA A 25 -4.61 -6.47 -13.15
N GLU A 26 -4.41 -7.47 -12.30
CA GLU A 26 -5.24 -8.68 -12.25
C GLU A 26 -5.35 -9.16 -10.80
N GLU A 27 -6.54 -9.59 -10.41
CA GLU A 27 -6.80 -10.22 -9.13
C GLU A 27 -7.74 -11.41 -9.30
N VAL A 28 -7.38 -12.52 -8.67
CA VAL A 28 -8.24 -13.71 -8.59
C VAL A 28 -8.49 -14.03 -7.13
N VAL A 29 -9.76 -14.08 -6.75
CA VAL A 29 -10.15 -14.56 -5.41
C VAL A 29 -10.43 -16.05 -5.51
N SER A 30 -9.64 -16.86 -4.81
CA SER A 30 -9.77 -18.32 -4.80
C SER A 30 -9.78 -18.83 -3.37
N ASP A 31 -10.89 -19.42 -2.97
CA ASP A 31 -11.08 -20.11 -1.68
C ASP A 31 -10.56 -19.31 -0.46
N GLY A 32 -10.89 -17.99 -0.43
CA GLY A 32 -10.51 -17.08 0.64
C GLY A 32 -9.09 -16.52 0.56
N TRP A 33 -8.40 -16.67 -0.56
CA TRP A 33 -7.13 -16.05 -0.86
C TRP A 33 -7.26 -15.10 -2.06
N ARG A 34 -6.59 -13.94 -1.99
CA ARG A 34 -6.48 -13.00 -3.12
C ARG A 34 -5.12 -13.18 -3.79
N LEU A 35 -5.12 -13.67 -5.02
CA LEU A 35 -3.94 -13.80 -5.87
C LEU A 35 -3.83 -12.53 -6.72
N ARG A 36 -2.84 -11.69 -6.44
CA ARG A 36 -2.70 -10.38 -7.07
C ARG A 36 -1.50 -10.36 -8.01
N PHE A 37 -1.72 -9.82 -9.20
CA PHE A 37 -0.66 -9.65 -10.18
C PHE A 37 -0.64 -8.21 -10.71
N ASN A 38 0.52 -7.56 -10.62
CA ASN A 38 0.74 -6.20 -11.09
C ASN A 38 2.08 -6.11 -11.84
N ARG A 39 2.25 -6.97 -12.84
CA ARG A 39 3.36 -6.94 -13.81
C ARG A 39 4.76 -6.91 -13.17
N GLY A 40 4.92 -7.46 -11.98
CA GLY A 40 6.20 -7.49 -11.26
C GLY A 40 6.63 -6.17 -10.61
N VAL A 41 5.86 -5.09 -10.74
CA VAL A 41 6.29 -3.72 -10.32
C VAL A 41 6.52 -3.62 -8.81
N THR A 42 5.68 -4.25 -7.98
CA THR A 42 5.87 -4.26 -6.52
C THR A 42 5.63 -5.64 -5.95
N ARG A 43 6.31 -6.01 -4.86
CA ARG A 43 6.07 -7.28 -4.17
C ARG A 43 4.62 -7.41 -3.69
N ARG A 44 4.05 -6.33 -3.14
CA ARG A 44 2.67 -6.30 -2.63
C ARG A 44 1.64 -6.57 -3.72
N GLY A 45 1.80 -5.94 -4.88
CA GLY A 45 0.91 -6.16 -6.03
C GLY A 45 1.14 -7.50 -6.74
N ASN A 46 2.16 -8.25 -6.37
CA ASN A 46 2.51 -9.55 -6.95
C ASN A 46 2.68 -10.58 -5.83
N SER A 47 1.67 -10.71 -4.98
CA SER A 47 1.66 -11.66 -3.87
C SER A 47 0.25 -12.11 -3.51
N VAL A 48 0.15 -13.28 -2.90
CA VAL A 48 -1.08 -13.79 -2.30
C VAL A 48 -1.33 -13.06 -0.99
N LEU A 49 -2.57 -12.60 -0.78
CA LEU A 49 -3.08 -12.20 0.53
C LEU A 49 -4.05 -13.29 1.04
N PRO A 50 -3.64 -14.07 2.05
CA PRO A 50 -4.45 -15.18 2.57
C PRO A 50 -5.42 -14.68 3.65
N GLU A 51 -6.62 -14.25 3.25
CA GLU A 51 -7.61 -13.61 4.13
C GLU A 51 -8.46 -14.62 4.90
N ALA A 52 -8.78 -15.77 4.29
CA ALA A 52 -9.58 -16.80 4.93
C ALA A 52 -9.00 -18.19 4.71
N ARG A 53 -9.37 -19.13 5.61
CA ARG A 53 -8.91 -20.52 5.53
C ARG A 53 -9.39 -21.21 4.26
N GLY A 54 -10.65 -20.95 3.86
CA GLY A 54 -11.31 -21.66 2.80
C GLY A 54 -11.64 -23.12 3.18
N GLU A 55 -12.08 -23.88 2.20
CA GLU A 55 -12.53 -25.28 2.37
C GLU A 55 -11.58 -26.29 1.74
N ARG A 56 -10.81 -25.85 0.73
CA ARG A 56 -9.91 -26.72 -0.04
C ARG A 56 -8.67 -27.13 0.75
N PRO A 57 -8.10 -28.32 0.46
CA PRO A 57 -6.82 -28.74 1.03
C PRO A 57 -5.72 -27.72 0.76
N LEU A 58 -4.90 -27.43 1.78
CA LEU A 58 -3.84 -26.41 1.69
C LEU A 58 -2.86 -26.68 0.53
N GLY A 59 -2.48 -27.94 0.30
CA GLY A 59 -1.60 -28.32 -0.81
C GLY A 59 -2.15 -27.90 -2.18
N ALA A 60 -3.46 -28.09 -2.42
CA ALA A 60 -4.10 -27.70 -3.66
C ALA A 60 -4.10 -26.17 -3.86
N LYS A 61 -4.34 -25.40 -2.79
CA LYS A 61 -4.29 -23.93 -2.82
C LYS A 61 -2.89 -23.42 -3.11
N LEU A 62 -1.86 -24.03 -2.52
CA LEU A 62 -0.46 -23.67 -2.76
C LEU A 62 -0.07 -23.96 -4.23
N SER A 63 -0.40 -25.12 -4.76
CA SER A 63 -0.14 -25.47 -6.17
C SER A 63 -0.85 -24.53 -7.15
N GLU A 64 -2.06 -24.10 -6.83
CA GLU A 64 -2.77 -23.08 -7.63
C GLU A 64 -2.05 -21.72 -7.60
N ALA A 65 -1.64 -21.26 -6.43
CA ALA A 65 -0.91 -20.01 -6.28
C ALA A 65 0.42 -20.04 -7.04
N GLU A 66 1.20 -21.12 -6.90
CA GLU A 66 2.46 -21.32 -7.64
C GLU A 66 2.21 -21.30 -9.15
N THR A 67 1.18 -22.00 -9.63
CA THR A 67 0.82 -22.04 -11.04
C THR A 67 0.39 -20.66 -11.55
N PHE A 68 -0.39 -19.91 -10.76
CA PHE A 68 -0.83 -18.55 -11.10
C PHE A 68 0.36 -17.63 -11.38
N TYR A 69 1.36 -17.62 -10.51
CA TYR A 69 2.53 -16.75 -10.65
C TYR A 69 3.51 -17.26 -11.69
N ARG A 70 3.77 -18.58 -11.76
CA ARG A 70 4.68 -19.17 -12.75
C ARG A 70 4.23 -18.87 -14.19
N ARG A 71 2.92 -19.01 -14.49
CA ARG A 71 2.36 -18.67 -15.82
C ARG A 71 2.56 -17.21 -16.21
N ARG A 72 2.86 -16.33 -15.25
CA ARG A 72 3.10 -14.89 -15.47
C ARG A 72 4.58 -14.50 -15.37
N GLY A 73 5.47 -15.50 -15.24
CA GLY A 73 6.91 -15.25 -15.12
C GLY A 73 7.30 -14.51 -13.84
N VAL A 74 6.49 -14.61 -12.78
CA VAL A 74 6.71 -13.89 -11.51
C VAL A 74 6.91 -14.90 -10.39
N VAL A 75 7.89 -14.63 -9.52
CA VAL A 75 8.17 -15.45 -8.34
C VAL A 75 6.94 -15.43 -7.40
N PRO A 76 6.40 -16.60 -7.03
CA PRO A 76 5.27 -16.66 -6.10
C PRO A 76 5.67 -16.12 -4.72
N ARG A 77 4.80 -15.29 -4.15
CA ARG A 77 4.97 -14.73 -2.80
C ARG A 77 3.68 -14.76 -2.02
N PHE A 78 3.78 -14.93 -0.72
CA PHE A 78 2.70 -14.73 0.23
C PHE A 78 3.00 -13.53 1.11
N GLN A 79 2.07 -12.59 1.23
CA GLN A 79 2.12 -11.50 2.22
C GLN A 79 1.46 -11.99 3.51
N LEU A 80 2.24 -12.10 4.58
CA LEU A 80 1.82 -12.76 5.81
C LEU A 80 1.81 -11.81 6.99
N THR A 81 0.66 -11.68 7.62
CA THR A 81 0.44 -11.05 8.92
C THR A 81 0.02 -12.11 9.94
N SER A 82 -0.13 -11.74 11.20
CA SER A 82 -0.75 -12.59 12.22
C SER A 82 -2.22 -12.94 11.92
N ALA A 83 -2.88 -12.16 11.06
CA ALA A 83 -4.24 -12.44 10.61
C ALA A 83 -4.32 -13.39 9.40
N ALA A 84 -3.21 -13.80 8.79
CA ALA A 84 -3.17 -14.72 7.66
C ALA A 84 -3.86 -16.07 7.98
N ARG A 85 -4.55 -16.65 6.99
CA ARG A 85 -5.30 -17.90 7.18
C ARG A 85 -4.95 -18.94 6.11
N PRO A 86 -4.77 -20.21 6.49
CA PRO A 86 -4.85 -20.76 7.86
C PRO A 86 -3.72 -20.25 8.77
N ALA A 87 -3.93 -20.24 10.09
CA ALA A 87 -2.97 -19.65 11.06
C ALA A 87 -1.55 -20.24 11.00
N ARG A 88 -1.41 -21.51 10.58
CA ARG A 88 -0.12 -22.20 10.43
C ARG A 88 0.48 -22.08 9.02
N LEU A 89 -0.03 -21.15 8.20
CA LEU A 89 0.45 -21.01 6.81
C LEU A 89 1.93 -20.64 6.74
N ASP A 90 2.40 -19.76 7.63
CA ASP A 90 3.82 -19.36 7.67
C ASP A 90 4.74 -20.55 7.97
N ASP A 91 4.40 -21.39 8.96
CA ASP A 91 5.15 -22.60 9.30
C ASP A 91 5.15 -23.61 8.18
N GLU A 92 4.01 -23.77 7.48
CA GLU A 92 3.90 -24.68 6.34
C GLU A 92 4.77 -24.24 5.18
N LEU A 93 4.77 -22.96 4.84
CA LEU A 93 5.64 -22.40 3.80
C LEU A 93 7.11 -22.55 4.18
N ALA A 94 7.47 -22.28 5.45
CA ALA A 94 8.83 -22.50 5.94
C ALA A 94 9.29 -23.96 5.78
N ARG A 95 8.45 -24.95 6.16
CA ARG A 95 8.75 -26.38 6.00
C ARG A 95 8.91 -26.82 4.53
N ARG A 96 8.29 -26.10 3.60
CA ARG A 96 8.44 -26.30 2.15
C ARG A 96 9.63 -25.56 1.55
N GLY A 97 10.49 -24.94 2.36
CA GLY A 97 11.68 -24.24 1.89
C GLY A 97 11.43 -22.82 1.37
N TRP A 98 10.23 -22.26 1.56
CA TRP A 98 9.98 -20.88 1.16
C TRP A 98 10.77 -19.89 2.01
N GLU A 99 11.54 -19.05 1.34
CA GLU A 99 12.41 -18.07 1.99
C GLU A 99 11.59 -16.94 2.65
N ARG A 100 12.05 -16.51 3.80
CA ARG A 100 11.47 -15.33 4.47
C ARG A 100 12.11 -14.06 3.96
N GLU A 101 11.32 -13.16 3.36
CA GLU A 101 11.75 -11.84 2.93
C GLU A 101 11.19 -10.74 3.85
N PRO A 102 11.93 -9.62 4.06
CA PRO A 102 11.39 -8.47 4.77
C PRO A 102 10.14 -7.91 4.08
N GLY A 103 9.15 -7.56 4.88
CA GLY A 103 7.93 -6.88 4.44
C GLY A 103 7.92 -5.41 4.80
N ALA A 104 6.82 -4.95 5.40
CA ALA A 104 6.67 -3.57 5.83
C ALA A 104 6.00 -3.47 7.20
N THR A 105 6.17 -2.31 7.82
CA THR A 105 5.40 -1.88 8.98
C THR A 105 4.17 -1.11 8.48
N VAL A 106 3.01 -1.45 9.02
CA VAL A 106 1.75 -0.74 8.79
C VAL A 106 1.56 0.25 9.93
N LEU A 107 1.44 1.52 9.55
CA LEU A 107 1.19 2.61 10.46
C LEU A 107 -0.25 3.08 10.32
N GLN A 108 -0.86 3.50 11.41
CA GLN A 108 -2.22 4.03 11.46
C GLN A 108 -2.25 5.37 12.19
N HIS A 109 -3.18 6.24 11.79
CA HIS A 109 -3.49 7.51 12.43
C HIS A 109 -5.01 7.65 12.58
N GLY A 110 -5.49 8.01 13.78
CA GLY A 110 -6.87 8.46 13.98
C GLY A 110 -7.00 9.91 13.53
N LEU A 111 -8.05 10.24 12.78
CA LEU A 111 -8.25 11.60 12.23
C LEU A 111 -9.06 12.50 13.15
N GLU A 112 -9.20 12.16 14.43
CA GLU A 112 -9.81 13.02 15.46
C GLU A 112 -8.93 14.26 15.73
N THR A 113 -7.61 14.10 15.60
CA THR A 113 -6.63 15.19 15.68
C THR A 113 -5.86 15.24 14.38
N LEU A 114 -5.77 16.39 13.76
CA LEU A 114 -4.99 16.59 12.55
C LEU A 114 -3.62 17.18 12.88
N PRO A 115 -2.57 16.80 12.16
CA PRO A 115 -1.29 17.46 12.32
C PRO A 115 -1.43 18.93 11.96
N GLU A 116 -0.74 19.80 12.70
CA GLU A 116 -0.64 21.21 12.39
C GLU A 116 -0.21 21.42 10.95
N ALA A 117 -0.76 22.46 10.34
CA ALA A 117 -0.30 22.84 9.01
C ALA A 117 1.20 23.12 9.07
N PRO A 118 1.98 22.69 8.07
CA PRO A 118 3.38 23.06 8.04
C PRO A 118 3.49 24.59 7.98
N ASP A 119 4.20 25.21 8.93
CA ASP A 119 4.55 26.63 8.90
C ASP A 119 5.55 26.98 7.79
N ASP A 120 6.09 25.97 7.13
CA ASP A 120 7.12 26.12 6.11
C ASP A 120 6.52 26.60 4.79
N ALA A 121 6.58 27.89 4.53
CA ALA A 121 6.42 28.45 3.18
C ALA A 121 7.33 27.75 2.15
N ALA A 122 8.44 27.17 2.61
CA ALA A 122 9.36 26.37 1.81
C ALA A 122 8.80 24.99 1.37
N ALA A 123 7.74 24.50 1.99
CA ALA A 123 7.15 23.19 1.63
C ALA A 123 6.37 23.21 0.32
N GLY A 124 6.05 24.41 -0.21
CA GLY A 124 5.27 24.62 -1.43
C GLY A 124 3.79 24.26 -1.29
N ASP A 125 2.96 24.76 -2.20
CA ASP A 125 1.56 24.41 -2.27
C ASP A 125 1.35 22.98 -2.78
N VAL A 126 0.53 22.23 -2.06
CA VAL A 126 0.16 20.87 -2.49
C VAL A 126 -1.04 20.93 -3.43
N ARG A 127 -0.83 20.52 -4.65
CA ARG A 127 -1.89 20.31 -5.63
C ARG A 127 -2.54 18.94 -5.40
N VAL A 128 -3.84 18.87 -5.54
CA VAL A 128 -4.61 17.63 -5.40
C VAL A 128 -5.55 17.47 -6.59
N ALA A 129 -5.45 16.36 -7.28
CA ALA A 129 -6.29 16.02 -8.42
C ALA A 129 -6.80 14.59 -8.31
N GLU A 130 -7.97 14.30 -8.87
CA GLU A 130 -8.52 12.94 -8.92
C GLU A 130 -7.86 12.08 -10.00
N ARG A 131 -7.22 12.71 -10.98
CA ARG A 131 -6.43 12.04 -12.02
C ARG A 131 -4.96 12.43 -11.93
N PRO A 132 -4.04 11.53 -12.25
CA PRO A 132 -2.62 11.86 -12.30
C PRO A 132 -2.34 12.83 -13.46
N ASP A 133 -1.46 13.78 -13.25
CA ASP A 133 -0.93 14.64 -14.29
C ASP A 133 0.54 14.27 -14.63
N ALA A 134 1.11 14.97 -15.60
CA ALA A 134 2.51 14.76 -15.99
C ALA A 134 3.50 15.05 -14.86
N GLY A 135 3.18 15.98 -13.95
CA GLY A 135 4.02 16.28 -12.78
C GLY A 135 4.05 15.11 -11.80
N TYR A 136 2.89 14.58 -11.45
CA TYR A 136 2.78 13.39 -10.62
C TYR A 136 3.55 12.20 -11.20
N THR A 137 3.30 11.87 -12.48
CA THR A 137 3.92 10.72 -13.14
C THR A 137 5.44 10.87 -13.25
N SER A 138 5.94 12.08 -13.55
CA SER A 138 7.37 12.39 -13.62
C SER A 138 8.09 12.08 -12.29
N VAL A 139 7.51 12.49 -11.14
CA VAL A 139 8.10 12.20 -9.83
C VAL A 139 8.09 10.70 -9.54
N GLN A 140 6.99 10.01 -9.87
CA GLN A 140 6.88 8.57 -9.66
C GLN A 140 7.94 7.81 -10.47
N ASP A 141 8.10 8.14 -11.74
CA ASP A 141 9.08 7.51 -12.63
C ASP A 141 10.53 7.82 -12.23
N ALA A 142 10.79 9.00 -11.69
CA ALA A 142 12.11 9.37 -11.18
C ALA A 142 12.54 8.54 -9.95
N VAL A 143 11.58 7.99 -9.19
CA VAL A 143 11.85 7.20 -7.98
C VAL A 143 11.70 5.70 -8.25
N VAL A 144 10.70 5.30 -9.03
CA VAL A 144 10.46 3.92 -9.47
C VAL A 144 10.16 3.92 -10.96
N PRO A 145 11.16 3.65 -11.80
CA PRO A 145 11.00 3.68 -13.26
C PRO A 145 9.81 2.84 -13.75
N GLY A 146 8.99 3.41 -14.62
CA GLY A 146 7.80 2.78 -15.20
C GLY A 146 6.55 2.80 -14.32
N SER A 147 6.63 3.33 -13.09
CA SER A 147 5.47 3.36 -12.19
C SER A 147 4.41 4.39 -12.60
N GLY A 148 4.80 5.49 -13.24
CA GLY A 148 3.88 6.53 -13.74
C GLY A 148 2.98 6.04 -14.87
N ALA A 149 3.46 5.14 -15.72
CA ALA A 149 2.71 4.61 -16.87
C ALA A 149 1.37 3.93 -16.49
N TRP A 150 1.21 3.51 -15.26
CA TRP A 150 0.00 2.81 -14.77
C TRP A 150 -0.91 3.69 -13.92
N ALA A 151 -0.52 4.93 -13.67
CA ALA A 151 -1.25 5.80 -12.75
C ALA A 151 -2.68 6.06 -13.22
N GLU A 152 -2.90 6.29 -14.53
CA GLU A 152 -4.24 6.53 -15.10
C GLU A 152 -5.13 5.27 -15.04
N ALA A 153 -4.61 4.12 -15.46
CA ALA A 153 -5.35 2.85 -15.38
C ALA A 153 -5.72 2.48 -13.95
N ARG A 154 -4.80 2.74 -13.00
CA ARG A 154 -5.06 2.55 -11.58
C ARG A 154 -6.14 3.49 -11.07
N ALA A 155 -6.10 4.77 -11.42
CA ALA A 155 -7.13 5.74 -11.03
C ALA A 155 -8.51 5.31 -11.53
N ALA A 156 -8.63 4.89 -12.78
CA ALA A 156 -9.88 4.39 -13.36
C ALA A 156 -10.39 3.14 -12.62
N ALA A 157 -9.53 2.18 -12.31
CA ALA A 157 -9.89 0.97 -11.56
C ALA A 157 -10.38 1.30 -10.14
N LEU A 158 -9.74 2.23 -9.46
CA LEU A 158 -10.14 2.68 -8.11
C LEU A 158 -11.52 3.34 -8.14
N HIS A 159 -11.78 4.23 -9.10
CA HIS A 159 -13.10 4.84 -9.27
C HIS A 159 -14.19 3.79 -9.58
N GLY A 160 -13.88 2.82 -10.45
CA GLY A 160 -14.79 1.72 -10.74
C GLY A 160 -15.12 0.85 -9.54
N ALA A 161 -14.23 0.78 -8.55
CA ALA A 161 -14.43 0.10 -7.27
C ALA A 161 -15.10 0.97 -6.19
N GLY A 162 -15.52 2.21 -6.52
CA GLY A 162 -16.13 3.14 -5.56
C GLY A 162 -15.14 3.78 -4.58
N LEU A 163 -13.84 3.70 -4.87
CA LEU A 163 -12.78 4.36 -4.13
C LEU A 163 -12.44 5.70 -4.77
N VAL A 164 -11.98 6.67 -3.97
CA VAL A 164 -11.64 8.01 -4.46
C VAL A 164 -10.14 8.23 -4.39
N PRO A 165 -9.42 8.12 -5.53
CA PRO A 165 -7.99 8.43 -5.57
C PRO A 165 -7.77 9.95 -5.62
N TRP A 166 -6.79 10.42 -4.83
CA TRP A 166 -6.25 11.77 -4.91
C TRP A 166 -4.75 11.68 -5.20
N HIS A 167 -4.37 12.22 -6.35
CA HIS A 167 -2.98 12.38 -6.74
C HIS A 167 -2.50 13.74 -6.25
N LEU A 168 -1.48 13.72 -5.41
CA LEU A 168 -0.91 14.91 -4.80
C LEU A 168 0.45 15.18 -5.41
N ASP A 169 0.76 16.43 -5.69
CA ASP A 169 2.11 16.86 -6.05
C ASP A 169 2.47 18.21 -5.42
N VAL A 170 3.76 18.41 -5.24
CA VAL A 170 4.36 19.69 -4.84
C VAL A 170 5.27 20.16 -5.95
N ARG A 171 5.18 21.45 -6.29
CA ARG A 171 6.03 22.09 -7.29
C ARG A 171 7.19 22.85 -6.64
N GLY A 172 8.38 22.74 -7.22
CA GLY A 172 9.50 23.59 -6.88
C GLY A 172 9.41 24.97 -7.51
N ASP A 173 10.40 25.81 -7.24
CA ASP A 173 10.46 27.20 -7.71
C ASP A 173 10.50 27.31 -9.25
N ASP A 174 11.00 26.28 -9.93
CA ASP A 174 11.01 26.16 -11.40
C ASP A 174 9.70 25.65 -11.99
N GLY A 175 8.66 25.46 -11.18
CA GLY A 175 7.35 24.96 -11.57
C GLY A 175 7.28 23.44 -11.82
N ARG A 176 8.42 22.72 -11.71
CA ARG A 176 8.44 21.25 -11.86
C ARG A 176 7.98 20.56 -10.60
N ALA A 177 7.32 19.43 -10.74
CA ALA A 177 6.96 18.60 -9.59
C ALA A 177 8.23 18.00 -8.95
N VAL A 178 8.37 18.17 -7.64
CA VAL A 178 9.51 17.68 -6.85
C VAL A 178 9.14 16.61 -5.84
N ALA A 179 7.86 16.51 -5.51
CA ALA A 179 7.32 15.45 -4.66
C ALA A 179 5.92 15.07 -5.12
N ALA A 180 5.56 13.82 -4.95
CA ALA A 180 4.23 13.33 -5.28
C ALA A 180 3.80 12.19 -4.36
N GLY A 181 2.48 11.93 -4.30
CA GLY A 181 1.90 10.86 -3.53
C GLY A 181 0.48 10.55 -3.96
N LEU A 182 -0.01 9.39 -3.58
CA LEU A 182 -1.39 8.97 -3.81
C LEU A 182 -2.07 8.76 -2.46
N ALA A 183 -3.22 9.36 -2.27
CA ALA A 183 -4.15 9.03 -1.20
C ALA A 183 -5.40 8.39 -1.82
N VAL A 184 -5.87 7.30 -1.23
CA VAL A 184 -7.07 6.61 -1.69
C VAL A 184 -8.07 6.59 -0.53
N LEU A 185 -9.15 7.34 -0.66
CA LEU A 185 -10.25 7.32 0.28
C LEU A 185 -11.17 6.14 -0.03
N ASP A 186 -11.45 5.34 0.98
CA ASP A 186 -12.55 4.38 1.01
C ASP A 186 -13.71 5.01 1.81
N PRO A 187 -14.77 5.48 1.13
CA PRO A 187 -15.89 6.12 1.80
C PRO A 187 -16.67 5.17 2.72
N GLN A 188 -16.76 3.89 2.35
CA GLN A 188 -17.49 2.88 3.12
C GLN A 188 -16.76 2.54 4.42
N ARG A 189 -15.43 2.37 4.34
CA ARG A 189 -14.59 2.14 5.52
C ARG A 189 -14.28 3.42 6.29
N ARG A 190 -14.57 4.58 5.72
CA ARG A 190 -14.23 5.90 6.27
C ARG A 190 -12.74 5.99 6.61
N CYS A 191 -11.90 5.48 5.72
CA CYS A 191 -10.46 5.40 5.92
C CYS A 191 -9.70 5.81 4.66
N VAL A 192 -8.54 6.43 4.81
CA VAL A 192 -7.67 6.81 3.69
C VAL A 192 -6.36 6.03 3.76
N GLY A 193 -5.98 5.40 2.67
CA GLY A 193 -4.66 4.81 2.48
C GLY A 193 -3.71 5.76 1.79
N LEU A 194 -2.46 5.86 2.25
CA LEU A 194 -1.42 6.69 1.63
C LEU A 194 -0.40 5.79 0.94
N PHE A 195 -0.12 6.07 -0.33
CA PHE A 195 0.71 5.24 -1.19
C PHE A 195 1.68 6.08 -2.03
N SER A 196 2.76 5.46 -2.49
CA SER A 196 3.66 6.04 -3.49
C SER A 196 4.15 7.44 -3.13
N LEU A 197 4.35 7.72 -1.83
CA LEU A 197 4.91 9.00 -1.37
C LEU A 197 6.38 9.07 -1.74
N ALA A 198 6.72 9.98 -2.63
CA ALA A 198 8.05 10.13 -3.21
C ALA A 198 8.49 11.60 -3.23
N THR A 199 9.78 11.82 -3.07
CA THR A 199 10.43 13.13 -3.27
C THR A 199 11.71 12.90 -4.06
N VAL A 200 11.90 13.64 -5.14
CA VAL A 200 13.11 13.53 -5.96
C VAL A 200 14.35 13.81 -5.12
N PRO A 201 15.50 13.15 -5.38
CA PRO A 201 16.67 13.23 -4.49
C PRO A 201 17.10 14.65 -4.13
N GLY A 202 17.19 15.57 -5.09
CA GLY A 202 17.62 16.95 -4.90
C GLY A 202 16.66 17.86 -4.10
N ALA A 203 15.42 17.40 -3.84
CA ALA A 203 14.40 18.13 -3.10
C ALA A 203 14.11 17.54 -1.71
N ARG A 204 14.82 16.47 -1.31
CA ARG A 204 14.63 15.85 0.00
C ARG A 204 15.05 16.77 1.14
N GLY A 205 14.49 16.56 2.33
CA GLY A 205 14.82 17.32 3.53
C GLY A 205 14.17 18.71 3.62
N ARG A 206 13.37 19.13 2.61
CA ARG A 206 12.71 20.43 2.52
C ARG A 206 11.24 20.45 2.95
N GLY A 207 10.76 19.44 3.67
CA GLY A 207 9.38 19.40 4.17
C GLY A 207 8.31 18.90 3.20
N HIS A 208 8.60 18.69 1.90
CA HIS A 208 7.60 18.29 0.89
C HIS A 208 6.80 17.03 1.24
N GLY A 209 7.47 16.00 1.77
CA GLY A 209 6.78 14.78 2.22
C GLY A 209 5.81 15.04 3.37
N ARG A 210 6.17 15.94 4.31
CA ARG A 210 5.26 16.37 5.40
C ARG A 210 4.06 17.11 4.83
N ALA A 211 4.27 18.01 3.89
CA ALA A 211 3.20 18.77 3.25
C ALA A 211 2.20 17.86 2.52
N LEU A 212 2.69 16.90 1.72
CA LEU A 212 1.85 15.91 1.04
C LEU A 212 0.95 15.13 2.01
N VAL A 213 1.56 14.56 3.07
CA VAL A 213 0.81 13.78 4.05
C VAL A 213 -0.21 14.65 4.79
N ALA A 214 0.19 15.83 5.28
CA ALA A 214 -0.71 16.73 5.99
C ALA A 214 -1.88 17.18 5.11
N ALA A 215 -1.66 17.48 3.83
CA ALA A 215 -2.72 17.82 2.88
C ALA A 215 -3.68 16.65 2.65
N ALA A 216 -3.16 15.42 2.49
CA ALA A 216 -3.96 14.22 2.34
C ALA A 216 -4.84 13.96 3.56
N LEU A 217 -4.30 14.09 4.78
CA LEU A 217 -5.04 13.88 6.04
C LEU A 217 -6.15 14.92 6.21
N ARG A 218 -5.87 16.21 5.96
CA ARG A 218 -6.89 17.28 6.03
C ARG A 218 -8.02 17.04 5.03
N ARG A 219 -7.67 16.71 3.78
CA ARG A 219 -8.67 16.40 2.75
C ARG A 219 -9.51 15.19 3.11
N ALA A 220 -8.89 14.12 3.62
CA ALA A 220 -9.57 12.90 4.06
C ALA A 220 -10.53 13.17 5.23
N HIS A 221 -10.09 13.94 6.23
CA HIS A 221 -10.94 14.36 7.34
C HIS A 221 -12.15 15.15 6.86
N ALA A 222 -11.95 16.15 6.00
CA ALA A 222 -13.02 16.94 5.40
C ALA A 222 -14.00 16.09 4.58
N ALA A 223 -13.53 15.00 3.97
CA ALA A 223 -14.34 14.01 3.27
C ALA A 223 -14.97 12.94 4.19
N GLY A 224 -14.86 13.10 5.52
CA GLY A 224 -15.51 12.24 6.52
C GLY A 224 -14.72 10.97 6.90
N ALA A 225 -13.46 10.83 6.49
CA ALA A 225 -12.61 9.76 6.99
C ALA A 225 -12.35 9.88 8.49
N ARG A 226 -12.19 8.75 9.15
CA ARG A 226 -11.89 8.64 10.60
C ARG A 226 -10.53 8.03 10.87
N CYS A 227 -9.93 7.39 9.88
CA CYS A 227 -8.58 6.86 10.00
C CYS A 227 -7.78 7.03 8.72
N ALA A 228 -6.47 7.07 8.90
CA ALA A 228 -5.50 6.98 7.83
C ALA A 228 -4.54 5.81 8.09
N TYR A 229 -4.03 5.19 7.06
CA TYR A 229 -3.00 4.16 7.16
C TYR A 229 -2.00 4.27 6.03
N LEU A 230 -0.83 3.74 6.27
CA LEU A 230 0.23 3.59 5.25
C LEU A 230 1.10 2.37 5.57
N GLN A 231 1.87 1.95 4.59
CA GLN A 231 2.80 0.85 4.72
C GLN A 231 4.19 1.32 4.31
N VAL A 232 5.18 1.09 5.15
CA VAL A 232 6.56 1.56 4.97
C VAL A 232 7.56 0.43 5.23
N ASP A 233 8.61 0.34 4.42
CA ASP A 233 9.73 -0.59 4.68
C ASP A 233 10.29 -0.31 6.07
N ALA A 234 10.43 -1.37 6.89
CA ALA A 234 10.90 -1.24 8.27
C ALA A 234 12.32 -0.64 8.37
N ARG A 235 13.09 -0.65 7.28
CA ARG A 235 14.43 -0.07 7.19
C ARG A 235 14.43 1.39 6.74
N ASN A 236 13.28 1.96 6.38
CA ASN A 236 13.17 3.36 5.97
C ASN A 236 12.99 4.29 7.18
N ASP A 237 14.08 4.46 7.94
CA ASP A 237 14.08 5.28 9.16
C ASP A 237 13.64 6.72 8.93
N ALA A 238 14.00 7.30 7.77
CA ALA A 238 13.61 8.67 7.45
C ALA A 238 12.08 8.81 7.33
N ALA A 239 11.44 7.90 6.61
CA ALA A 239 9.99 7.87 6.48
C ALA A 239 9.30 7.54 7.81
N LEU A 240 9.82 6.57 8.57
CA LEU A 240 9.30 6.23 9.89
C LEU A 240 9.34 7.43 10.85
N ARG A 241 10.42 8.21 10.86
CA ARG A 241 10.51 9.45 11.67
C ARG A 241 9.49 10.49 11.21
N LEU A 242 9.33 10.67 9.89
CA LEU A 242 8.34 11.59 9.32
C LEU A 242 6.93 11.24 9.79
N TYR A 243 6.51 9.99 9.61
CA TYR A 243 5.15 9.56 9.94
C TYR A 243 4.86 9.62 11.44
N ARG A 244 5.83 9.25 12.29
CA ARG A 244 5.69 9.41 13.76
C ARG A 244 5.47 10.87 14.17
N ARG A 245 6.20 11.81 13.58
CA ARG A 245 6.01 13.26 13.83
C ARG A 245 4.65 13.77 13.36
N LEU A 246 4.03 13.08 12.41
CA LEU A 246 2.68 13.37 11.92
C LEU A 246 1.59 12.60 12.69
N GLY A 247 1.94 11.95 13.82
CA GLY A 247 0.99 11.26 14.69
C GLY A 247 0.65 9.83 14.31
N PHE A 248 1.32 9.24 13.33
CA PHE A 248 1.13 7.83 13.01
C PHE A 248 1.78 6.92 14.04
N GLY A 249 1.01 5.97 14.56
CA GLY A 249 1.48 4.87 15.40
C GLY A 249 1.66 3.58 14.61
N VAL A 250 2.55 2.71 15.09
CA VAL A 250 2.69 1.34 14.55
C VAL A 250 1.45 0.54 14.91
N HIS A 251 0.80 -0.06 13.91
CA HIS A 251 -0.33 -0.96 14.12
C HIS A 251 0.11 -2.43 14.07
N HIS A 252 0.75 -2.85 12.99
CA HIS A 252 1.27 -4.21 12.81
C HIS A 252 2.39 -4.23 11.76
N ALA A 253 2.97 -5.40 11.55
CA ALA A 253 3.92 -5.63 10.47
C ALA A 253 3.53 -6.90 9.70
N TYR A 254 4.04 -7.01 8.49
CA TYR A 254 3.99 -8.23 7.70
C TYR A 254 5.35 -8.57 7.13
N HIS A 255 5.51 -9.82 6.73
CA HIS A 255 6.65 -10.29 5.96
C HIS A 255 6.16 -11.05 4.72
N TYR A 256 7.10 -11.42 3.85
CA TYR A 256 6.80 -12.30 2.73
C TYR A 256 7.42 -13.67 2.93
N ARG A 257 6.74 -14.69 2.40
CA ARG A 257 7.36 -15.96 2.01
C ARG A 257 7.48 -15.98 0.50
N ARG A 258 8.69 -16.23 0.02
CA ARG A 258 9.05 -16.30 -1.39
C ARG A 258 9.28 -17.74 -1.77
N GLY A 259 8.60 -18.24 -2.80
CA GLY A 259 8.84 -19.53 -3.40
C GLY A 259 10.01 -19.53 -4.40
N GLU A 260 10.19 -20.65 -5.08
CA GLU A 260 11.21 -20.78 -6.10
C GLU A 260 10.96 -19.87 -7.30
N SER A 261 12.04 -19.39 -7.91
CA SER A 261 11.94 -18.62 -9.15
C SER A 261 11.42 -19.52 -10.27
N PRO A 262 10.53 -19.04 -11.15
CA PRO A 262 10.26 -19.74 -12.39
C PRO A 262 11.55 -19.80 -13.20
N ASP A 263 11.83 -20.99 -13.75
CA ASP A 263 12.94 -21.22 -14.68
C ASP A 263 12.76 -20.43 -15.97
#